data_ef2cb9a44d0055cd2a16c7b573b576be
#
_entry.id   ef2cb9a44d0055cd2a16c7b573b576be
#
_cell.length_a   1.000
_cell.length_b   1.000
_cell.length_c   1.000
_cell.angle_alpha   90.00
_cell.angle_beta   90.00
_cell.angle_gamma   90.00
#
_symmetry.space_group_name_H-M   'P 1'
#
loop_
_entity.id
_entity.type
_entity.pdbx_description
1 polymer ?
#
loop_
_entity_poly.entity_id
_entity_poly.type
_entity_poly.pdbx_seq_one_letter_code
_entity_poly.pdbx_strand_id
1 'polypeptide(L)'
;MRSLAEIGQRLDTLAGGPPRPGNAAEYLDLGEEILTHWVTAKGKEPTRDEREGFRLLALHRQGADKDPSFNACRETCRELAYHYNLLTLEPEHADSEQRARMMGLVANHLYLFIAGKMENEKLGEFCCASRPVREKVDGV
;
A
#
# COMPACT_ATOMS: atom_id res chain seq x y z
N MET A 1 12.86 -5.91 3.86
CA MET A 1 11.65 -5.25 3.35
C MET A 1 12.01 -4.41 2.12
N ARG A 2 11.15 -4.41 1.12
CA ARG A 2 11.37 -3.64 -0.11
C ARG A 2 11.34 -2.13 0.19
N SER A 3 12.09 -1.35 -0.59
CA SER A 3 11.94 0.11 -0.56
C SER A 3 10.63 0.51 -1.25
N LEU A 4 10.19 1.75 -1.05
CA LEU A 4 8.98 2.22 -1.75
C LEU A 4 9.13 2.15 -3.27
N ALA A 5 10.32 2.49 -3.79
CA ALA A 5 10.57 2.40 -5.22
C ALA A 5 10.45 0.95 -5.73
N GLU A 6 10.99 0.01 -4.98
CA GLU A 6 10.89 -1.41 -5.32
C GLU A 6 9.45 -1.91 -5.27
N ILE A 7 8.67 -1.43 -4.29
CA ILE A 7 7.24 -1.76 -4.20
C ILE A 7 6.51 -1.27 -5.44
N GLY A 8 6.75 -0.02 -5.84
CA GLY A 8 6.12 0.53 -7.05
C GLY A 8 6.47 -0.26 -8.31
N GLN A 9 7.74 -0.65 -8.46
CA GLN A 9 8.18 -1.46 -9.58
C GLN A 9 7.52 -2.85 -9.56
N ARG A 10 7.40 -3.44 -8.40
CA ARG A 10 6.76 -4.75 -8.28
C ARG A 10 5.28 -4.69 -8.62
N LEU A 11 4.59 -3.64 -8.18
CA LEU A 11 3.18 -3.43 -8.53
C LEU A 11 3.02 -3.29 -10.05
N ASP A 12 3.90 -2.55 -10.70
CA ASP A 12 3.88 -2.40 -12.16
C ASP A 12 4.11 -3.74 -12.86
N THR A 13 5.05 -4.52 -12.38
CA THR A 13 5.35 -5.84 -12.94
C THR A 13 4.15 -6.77 -12.82
N LEU A 14 3.51 -6.79 -11.64
CA LEU A 14 2.32 -7.62 -11.43
C LEU A 14 1.15 -7.16 -12.30
N ALA A 15 0.97 -5.85 -12.46
CA ALA A 15 -0.11 -5.32 -13.29
C ALA A 15 0.08 -5.65 -14.77
N GLY A 16 1.32 -5.77 -15.23
CA GLY A 16 1.63 -6.12 -16.61
C GLY A 16 1.56 -7.61 -16.88
N GLY A 17 1.47 -8.44 -15.85
CA GLY A 17 1.38 -9.89 -15.97
C GLY A 17 -0.06 -10.40 -15.94
N PRO A 18 -0.24 -11.71 -16.06
CA PRO A 18 -1.59 -12.28 -16.00
C PRO A 18 -2.14 -12.18 -14.58
N PRO A 19 -3.42 -11.77 -14.44
CA PRO A 19 -4.04 -11.71 -13.11
C PRO A 19 -4.30 -13.13 -12.62
N ARG A 20 -3.80 -13.44 -11.42
CA ARG A 20 -3.92 -14.77 -10.83
C ARG A 20 -4.33 -14.68 -9.37
N PRO A 21 -5.20 -15.60 -8.88
CA PRO A 21 -5.54 -15.63 -7.47
C PRO A 21 -4.33 -15.76 -6.55
N GLY A 22 -3.28 -16.46 -7.01
CA GLY A 22 -2.05 -16.63 -6.24
C GLY A 22 -1.29 -15.34 -5.98
N ASN A 23 -1.61 -14.24 -6.68
CA ASN A 23 -1.00 -12.95 -6.43
C ASN A 23 -1.52 -12.29 -5.14
N ALA A 24 -2.60 -12.79 -4.57
CA ALA A 24 -3.26 -12.16 -3.43
C ALA A 24 -2.33 -12.00 -2.22
N ALA A 25 -1.56 -13.03 -1.90
CA ALA A 25 -0.64 -12.98 -0.76
C ALA A 25 0.43 -11.92 -0.97
N GLU A 26 0.96 -11.82 -2.18
CA GLU A 26 1.99 -10.81 -2.48
C GLU A 26 1.39 -9.40 -2.42
N TYR A 27 0.20 -9.19 -2.96
CA TYR A 27 -0.44 -7.87 -2.87
C TYR A 27 -0.69 -7.47 -1.43
N LEU A 28 -1.10 -8.41 -0.58
CA LEU A 28 -1.30 -8.13 0.83
C LEU A 28 0.03 -7.73 1.49
N ASP A 29 1.10 -8.48 1.22
CA ASP A 29 2.42 -8.17 1.75
C ASP A 29 2.90 -6.78 1.30
N LEU A 30 2.70 -6.45 0.03
CA LEU A 30 3.07 -5.13 -0.50
C LEU A 30 2.30 -4.03 0.21
N GLY A 31 1.00 -4.23 0.46
CA GLY A 31 0.19 -3.27 1.20
C GLY A 31 0.69 -3.05 2.61
N GLU A 32 1.07 -4.12 3.30
CA GLU A 32 1.63 -4.02 4.65
C GLU A 32 2.97 -3.29 4.64
N GLU A 33 3.83 -3.57 3.66
CA GLU A 33 5.11 -2.89 3.54
C GLU A 33 4.94 -1.40 3.27
N ILE A 34 3.98 -1.03 2.43
CA ILE A 34 3.67 0.38 2.17
C ILE A 34 3.33 1.11 3.47
N LEU A 35 2.43 0.54 4.26
CA LEU A 35 2.02 1.16 5.52
C LEU A 35 3.13 1.13 6.56
N THR A 36 3.97 0.11 6.55
CA THR A 36 5.14 0.02 7.43
C THR A 36 6.09 1.20 7.15
N HIS A 37 6.32 1.52 5.88
CA HIS A 37 7.13 2.68 5.53
C HIS A 37 6.55 3.98 6.09
N TRP A 38 5.25 4.15 5.99
CA TRP A 38 4.60 5.34 6.53
C TRP A 38 4.76 5.44 8.05
N VAL A 39 4.44 4.35 8.76
CA VAL A 39 4.52 4.30 10.22
C VAL A 39 5.95 4.59 10.69
N THR A 40 6.93 3.96 10.05
CA THR A 40 8.35 4.16 10.37
C THR A 40 8.77 5.60 10.11
N ALA A 41 8.34 6.17 8.98
CA ALA A 41 8.68 7.55 8.63
C ALA A 41 8.10 8.55 9.65
N LYS A 42 6.99 8.21 10.28
CA LYS A 42 6.40 9.02 11.35
C LYS A 42 7.07 8.81 12.70
N GLY A 43 8.15 8.06 12.75
CA GLY A 43 8.93 7.83 13.96
C GLY A 43 8.33 6.81 14.91
N LYS A 44 7.42 5.96 14.43
CA LYS A 44 6.77 4.94 15.25
C LYS A 44 7.28 3.55 14.88
N GLU A 45 7.23 2.66 15.86
CA GLU A 45 7.53 1.25 15.64
C GLU A 45 6.30 0.57 15.04
N PRO A 46 6.41 -0.04 13.85
CA PRO A 46 5.26 -0.69 13.22
C PRO A 46 4.67 -1.78 14.09
N THR A 47 3.37 -1.73 14.30
CA THR A 47 2.66 -2.71 15.13
C THR A 47 2.72 -4.11 14.51
N ARG A 48 2.70 -5.13 15.36
CA ARG A 48 2.54 -6.52 14.96
C ARG A 48 1.14 -7.04 15.23
N ASP A 49 0.26 -6.17 15.73
CA ASP A 49 -1.13 -6.52 15.99
C ASP A 49 -1.87 -6.78 14.69
N GLU A 50 -3.03 -7.42 14.83
CA GLU A 50 -3.96 -7.64 13.73
C GLU A 50 -5.31 -7.05 14.09
N ARG A 51 -6.03 -6.60 13.09
CA ARG A 51 -7.42 -6.18 13.20
C ARG A 51 -8.23 -6.96 12.19
N GLU A 52 -9.30 -7.60 12.65
CA GLU A 52 -10.14 -8.42 11.76
C GLU A 52 -9.31 -9.48 11.00
N GLY A 53 -8.24 -9.96 11.64
CA GLY A 53 -7.35 -10.94 11.06
C GLY A 53 -6.25 -10.38 10.16
N PHE A 54 -6.11 -9.05 10.04
CA PHE A 54 -5.14 -8.44 9.14
C PHE A 54 -4.22 -7.45 9.87
N ARG A 55 -2.93 -7.67 9.74
CA ARG A 55 -1.92 -6.70 10.17
C ARG A 55 -2.05 -5.41 9.36
N LEU A 56 -2.42 -5.52 8.09
CA LEU A 56 -2.67 -4.37 7.22
C LEU A 56 -3.61 -3.36 7.88
N LEU A 57 -4.71 -3.82 8.44
CA LEU A 57 -5.71 -2.94 9.06
C LEU A 57 -5.21 -2.33 10.36
N ALA A 58 -4.42 -3.06 11.12
CA ALA A 58 -3.79 -2.54 12.34
C ALA A 58 -2.74 -1.47 12.01
N LEU A 59 -1.94 -1.70 10.97
CA LEU A 59 -0.96 -0.72 10.50
C LEU A 59 -1.63 0.55 9.99
N HIS A 60 -2.74 0.40 9.26
CA HIS A 60 -3.50 1.57 8.82
C HIS A 60 -3.97 2.40 10.00
N ARG A 61 -4.57 1.75 10.99
CA ARG A 61 -5.04 2.44 12.20
C ARG A 61 -3.91 3.16 12.92
N GLN A 62 -2.77 2.50 13.05
CA GLN A 62 -1.59 3.10 13.68
C GLN A 62 -1.11 4.33 12.91
N GLY A 63 -1.05 4.21 11.58
CA GLY A 63 -0.59 5.31 10.73
C GLY A 63 -1.58 6.46 10.63
N ALA A 64 -2.86 6.19 10.89
CA ALA A 64 -3.92 7.20 10.83
C ALA A 64 -4.04 8.05 12.09
N ASP A 65 -3.24 7.78 13.11
CA ASP A 65 -3.35 8.47 14.39
C ASP A 65 -3.23 9.99 14.19
N LYS A 66 -4.30 10.70 14.57
CA LYS A 66 -4.40 12.17 14.47
C LYS A 66 -4.25 12.72 13.04
N ASP A 67 -4.53 11.89 12.05
CA ASP A 67 -4.43 12.30 10.64
C ASP A 67 -5.75 12.00 9.91
N PRO A 68 -6.67 12.98 9.84
CA PRO A 68 -7.97 12.78 9.20
C PRO A 68 -7.89 12.40 7.72
N SER A 69 -6.80 12.75 7.03
CA SER A 69 -6.66 12.41 5.61
C SER A 69 -6.56 10.91 5.38
N PHE A 70 -6.19 10.14 6.41
CA PHE A 70 -6.15 8.67 6.33
C PHE A 70 -7.52 8.03 6.28
N ASN A 71 -8.60 8.78 6.52
CA ASN A 71 -9.94 8.22 6.42
C ASN A 71 -10.24 7.73 5.00
N ALA A 72 -9.72 8.42 3.98
CA ALA A 72 -9.88 7.98 2.59
C ALA A 72 -9.12 6.66 2.34
N CYS A 73 -7.95 6.50 2.95
CA CYS A 73 -7.13 5.31 2.80
C CYS A 73 -7.73 4.09 3.51
N ARG A 74 -8.60 4.32 4.49
CA ARG A 74 -9.22 3.25 5.26
C ARG A 74 -10.01 2.29 4.37
N GLU A 75 -10.83 2.83 3.48
CA GLU A 75 -11.62 2.00 2.58
C GLU A 75 -10.75 1.24 1.60
N THR A 76 -9.66 1.86 1.13
CA THR A 76 -8.70 1.19 0.26
C THR A 76 -8.10 -0.03 0.95
N CYS A 77 -7.71 0.10 2.21
CA CYS A 77 -7.15 -1.02 2.97
C CYS A 77 -8.21 -2.12 3.20
N ARG A 78 -9.45 -1.73 3.47
CA ARG A 78 -10.53 -2.70 3.62
C ARG A 78 -10.84 -3.43 2.33
N GLU A 79 -10.79 -2.74 1.20
CA GLU A 79 -10.97 -3.37 -0.11
C GLU A 79 -9.84 -4.36 -0.41
N LEU A 80 -8.61 -4.02 -0.04
CA LEU A 80 -7.49 -4.93 -0.23
C LEU A 80 -7.69 -6.22 0.57
N ALA A 81 -8.09 -6.10 1.84
CA ALA A 81 -8.38 -7.24 2.69
C ALA A 81 -9.56 -8.07 2.16
N TYR A 82 -10.59 -7.40 1.66
CA TYR A 82 -11.75 -8.04 1.08
C TYR A 82 -11.38 -8.89 -0.14
N HIS A 83 -10.60 -8.33 -1.06
CA HIS A 83 -10.17 -9.07 -2.24
C HIS A 83 -9.23 -10.22 -1.87
N TYR A 84 -8.38 -10.02 -0.86
CA TYR A 84 -7.56 -11.11 -0.36
C TYR A 84 -8.43 -12.29 0.10
N ASN A 85 -9.48 -12.01 0.86
CA ASN A 85 -10.38 -13.06 1.31
C ASN A 85 -11.10 -13.74 0.15
N LEU A 86 -11.60 -12.99 -0.82
CA LEU A 86 -12.26 -13.58 -1.97
C LEU A 86 -11.34 -14.52 -2.74
N LEU A 87 -10.10 -14.07 -2.98
CA LEU A 87 -9.15 -14.84 -3.80
C LEU A 87 -8.61 -16.06 -3.07
N THR A 88 -8.49 -15.99 -1.74
CA THR A 88 -7.98 -17.13 -0.97
C THR A 88 -9.07 -18.14 -0.64
N LEU A 89 -10.31 -17.69 -0.45
CA LEU A 89 -11.42 -18.58 -0.14
C LEU A 89 -12.05 -19.20 -1.39
N GLU A 90 -12.06 -18.47 -2.49
CA GLU A 90 -12.68 -18.90 -3.74
C GLU A 90 -11.74 -18.71 -4.94
N PRO A 91 -10.56 -19.37 -4.94
CA PRO A 91 -9.60 -19.15 -6.02
C PRO A 91 -10.08 -19.64 -7.38
N GLU A 92 -11.04 -20.56 -7.39
CA GLU A 92 -11.57 -21.14 -8.63
C GLU A 92 -12.87 -20.48 -9.10
N HIS A 93 -13.28 -19.39 -8.44
CA HIS A 93 -14.45 -18.65 -8.85
C HIS A 93 -14.28 -18.10 -10.27
N ALA A 94 -15.39 -18.04 -11.03
CA ALA A 94 -15.34 -17.54 -12.40
C ALA A 94 -14.77 -16.13 -12.52
N ASP A 95 -14.92 -15.31 -11.48
CA ASP A 95 -14.44 -13.92 -11.46
C ASP A 95 -13.05 -13.77 -10.84
N SER A 96 -12.33 -14.86 -10.57
CA SER A 96 -11.03 -14.80 -9.88
C SER A 96 -10.01 -13.91 -10.59
N GLU A 97 -9.94 -13.98 -11.92
CA GLU A 97 -8.99 -13.15 -12.66
C GLU A 97 -9.34 -11.67 -12.52
N GLN A 98 -10.62 -11.34 -12.61
CA GLN A 98 -11.08 -9.97 -12.45
C GLN A 98 -10.85 -9.47 -11.03
N ARG A 99 -11.07 -10.33 -10.03
CA ARG A 99 -10.82 -10.01 -8.63
C ARG A 99 -9.33 -9.76 -8.39
N ALA A 100 -8.46 -10.58 -8.99
CA ALA A 100 -7.01 -10.39 -8.88
C ALA A 100 -6.58 -9.08 -9.51
N ARG A 101 -7.13 -8.75 -10.68
CA ARG A 101 -6.86 -7.48 -11.35
C ARG A 101 -7.31 -6.30 -10.49
N MET A 102 -8.50 -6.40 -9.90
CA MET A 102 -9.03 -5.37 -9.03
C MET A 102 -8.15 -5.19 -7.78
N MET A 103 -7.70 -6.29 -7.19
CA MET A 103 -6.80 -6.22 -6.03
C MET A 103 -5.52 -5.48 -6.37
N GLY A 104 -4.96 -5.71 -7.57
CA GLY A 104 -3.79 -4.99 -8.03
C GLY A 104 -4.02 -3.49 -8.16
N LEU A 105 -5.19 -3.09 -8.68
CA LEU A 105 -5.56 -1.68 -8.78
C LEU A 105 -5.69 -1.05 -7.40
N VAL A 106 -6.30 -1.75 -6.45
CA VAL A 106 -6.46 -1.27 -5.08
C VAL A 106 -5.10 -1.12 -4.39
N ALA A 107 -4.22 -2.10 -4.56
CA ALA A 107 -2.87 -2.04 -4.00
C ALA A 107 -2.09 -0.86 -4.58
N ASN A 108 -2.21 -0.63 -5.89
CA ASN A 108 -1.55 0.51 -6.53
C ASN A 108 -2.12 1.84 -6.04
N HIS A 109 -3.42 1.90 -5.79
CA HIS A 109 -4.05 3.10 -5.24
C HIS A 109 -3.49 3.42 -3.86
N LEU A 110 -3.34 2.39 -3.01
CA LEU A 110 -2.73 2.55 -1.69
C LEU A 110 -1.29 3.08 -1.82
N TYR A 111 -0.52 2.49 -2.74
CA TYR A 111 0.85 2.92 -2.99
C TYR A 111 0.92 4.39 -3.37
N LEU A 112 0.12 4.81 -4.33
CA LEU A 112 0.12 6.20 -4.81
C LEU A 112 -0.29 7.17 -3.71
N PHE A 113 -1.28 6.80 -2.91
CA PHE A 113 -1.72 7.64 -1.80
C PHE A 113 -0.61 7.84 -0.77
N ILE A 114 0.01 6.76 -0.31
CA ILE A 114 1.05 6.83 0.71
C ILE A 114 2.32 7.48 0.17
N ALA A 115 2.76 7.10 -1.03
CA ALA A 115 3.94 7.70 -1.64
C ALA A 115 3.76 9.20 -1.82
N GLY A 116 2.59 9.63 -2.31
CA GLY A 116 2.28 11.04 -2.46
C GLY A 116 2.25 11.78 -1.13
N LYS A 117 1.68 11.16 -0.11
CA LYS A 117 1.62 11.74 1.21
C LYS A 117 3.00 11.91 1.85
N MET A 118 3.84 10.89 1.72
CA MET A 118 5.23 10.97 2.22
C MET A 118 6.01 12.03 1.48
N GLU A 119 5.82 12.13 0.19
CA GLU A 119 6.46 13.14 -0.62
C GLU A 119 6.02 14.55 -0.20
N ASN A 120 4.73 14.77 -0.01
CA ASN A 120 4.20 16.06 0.42
C ASN A 120 4.70 16.47 1.80
N GLU A 121 4.89 15.51 2.70
CA GLU A 121 5.36 15.78 4.05
C GLU A 121 6.89 15.68 4.16
N LYS A 122 7.58 15.43 3.05
CA LYS A 122 9.04 15.30 2.97
C LYS A 122 9.57 14.21 3.90
N LEU A 123 8.83 13.12 3.98
CA LEU A 123 9.19 11.96 4.80
C LEU A 123 9.79 10.85 3.94
N GLY A 124 10.68 10.07 4.53
CA GLY A 124 11.25 8.92 3.88
C GLY A 124 12.26 9.27 2.80
N GLU A 125 12.77 8.24 2.14
CA GLU A 125 13.75 8.37 1.08
C GLU A 125 13.07 8.28 -0.26
N PHE A 126 12.73 9.42 -0.83
CA PHE A 126 12.28 9.46 -2.19
C PHE A 126 13.47 9.46 -3.13
N CYS A 127 13.20 9.23 -4.39
CA CYS A 127 14.19 9.37 -5.43
C CYS A 127 15.00 10.64 -5.17
N CYS A 128 16.30 10.49 -5.01
CA CYS A 128 17.18 11.60 -4.72
C CYS A 128 17.10 12.70 -5.76
N ALA A 129 16.75 12.34 -6.99
CA ALA A 129 16.60 13.30 -8.08
C ALA A 129 15.40 14.22 -7.91
N SER A 130 14.35 13.77 -7.25
CA SER A 130 13.16 14.60 -7.06
C SER A 130 13.27 15.53 -5.86
N ARG A 131 14.07 15.19 -4.86
CA ARG A 131 14.23 16.00 -3.67
C ARG A 131 14.79 17.41 -3.94
N PRO A 132 15.90 17.55 -4.68
CA PRO A 132 16.42 18.88 -4.97
C PRO A 132 15.44 19.75 -5.75
N VAL A 133 14.70 19.14 -6.68
CA VAL A 133 13.69 19.86 -7.45
C VAL A 133 12.57 20.34 -6.55
N ARG A 134 12.11 19.48 -5.66
CA ARG A 134 11.06 19.81 -4.71
C ARG A 134 11.48 20.92 -3.76
N GLU A 135 12.66 20.80 -3.19
CA GLU A 135 13.20 21.80 -2.28
C GLU A 135 13.31 23.16 -2.97
N LYS A 136 13.70 23.15 -4.25
CA LYS A 136 13.78 24.37 -5.04
C LYS A 136 12.41 25.02 -5.22
N VAL A 137 11.39 24.20 -5.50
CA VAL A 137 10.01 24.69 -5.64
C VAL A 137 9.50 25.23 -4.32
N ASP A 138 9.72 24.50 -3.24
CA ASP A 138 9.29 24.89 -1.90
C ASP A 138 10.03 26.13 -1.40
N GLY A 139 11.24 26.37 -1.88
CA GLY A 139 12.03 27.53 -1.51
C GLY A 139 11.70 28.81 -2.28
N VAL A 140 10.80 28.69 -3.23
CA VAL A 140 10.30 29.84 -3.98
C VAL A 140 9.11 30.45 -3.23
#